data_d23422865476d6d8e906c7d5153edf7d
#
_entry.id   d23422865476d6d8e906c7d5153edf7d
#
_cell.length_a   1.000
_cell.length_b   1.000
_cell.length_c   1.000
_cell.angle_alpha   90.00
_cell.angle_beta   90.00
_cell.angle_gamma   90.00
#
_symmetry.space_group_name_H-M   'P 1'
#
loop_
_entity.id
_entity.type
_entity.pdbx_description
1 polymer ?
#
loop_
_entity_poly.entity_id
_entity_poly.type
_entity_poly.pdbx_seq_one_letter_code
_entity_poly.pdbx_strand_id
1 'polypeptide(L)'
;MNRPSAPDHVTALGPGPEFDRIRRIARTLGDRARGLGDDCALLPQRDATLALSTDVSVEGVHFRLDWIEPAEAGWRATAAALSDLAGEGAAPIGVLSALTVPEDAAEGDLTALAAGIGDAAASAGAVVIGGDLSAGPVWSIAITVIGRAERPVTRAGARPGDGLWVTGALGGARAALEAWSRGDSPADDARRAFAHPEPRIAPGLWLSAHGARAMLDLSDGLAGDAGHLAAASDVRVHLALEAVPVAAAAIAEAKRLDLPVQQFAAEGGEDFELLAALPPEFGPAETRAFEAACGLALTRVGTVERGGGVRAELAGRRLELRGYDHFR
;
A
#
# COMPACT_ATOMS: atom_id res chain seq x y z
N MET A 1 -16.09 -23.72 -32.17
CA MET A 1 -15.31 -22.48 -32.13
C MET A 1 -15.47 -21.93 -30.72
N ASN A 2 -14.51 -22.23 -29.82
CA ASN A 2 -14.49 -21.64 -28.48
C ASN A 2 -14.20 -20.14 -28.63
N ARG A 3 -15.13 -19.30 -28.18
CA ARG A 3 -14.81 -17.90 -27.92
C ARG A 3 -13.68 -17.90 -26.88
N PRO A 4 -12.57 -17.22 -27.10
CA PRO A 4 -11.60 -17.02 -26.04
C PRO A 4 -12.35 -16.32 -24.91
N SER A 5 -12.16 -16.79 -23.68
CA SER A 5 -12.59 -16.10 -22.47
C SER A 5 -12.21 -14.63 -22.61
N ALA A 6 -13.08 -13.72 -22.20
CA ALA A 6 -12.76 -12.30 -22.19
C ALA A 6 -11.38 -12.13 -21.55
N PRO A 7 -10.47 -11.40 -22.17
CA PRO A 7 -9.16 -11.24 -21.60
C PRO A 7 -9.31 -10.54 -20.26
N ASP A 8 -8.54 -10.96 -19.29
CA ASP A 8 -8.44 -10.37 -17.94
C ASP A 8 -7.85 -8.96 -18.08
N HIS A 9 -8.67 -8.01 -18.50
CA HIS A 9 -8.23 -6.64 -18.80
C HIS A 9 -8.23 -5.74 -17.59
N VAL A 10 -8.97 -6.11 -16.54
CA VAL A 10 -9.10 -5.32 -15.31
C VAL A 10 -9.31 -6.27 -14.14
N THR A 11 -8.46 -6.20 -13.13
CA THR A 11 -8.69 -6.86 -11.85
C THR A 11 -9.95 -6.26 -11.21
N ALA A 12 -10.78 -7.08 -10.59
CA ALA A 12 -11.99 -6.58 -9.95
C ALA A 12 -11.61 -5.68 -8.78
N LEU A 13 -12.11 -4.45 -8.82
CA LEU A 13 -11.85 -3.42 -7.83
C LEU A 13 -12.97 -3.35 -6.79
N GLY A 14 -12.63 -3.04 -5.55
CA GLY A 14 -13.57 -2.74 -4.49
C GLY A 14 -14.44 -1.52 -4.78
N PRO A 15 -15.43 -1.21 -3.93
CA PRO A 15 -16.29 -0.06 -4.10
C PRO A 15 -15.59 1.24 -3.73
N GLY A 16 -15.97 2.36 -4.36
CA GLY A 16 -15.53 3.71 -4.02
C GLY A 16 -15.61 4.67 -5.22
N PRO A 17 -15.78 5.98 -4.98
CA PRO A 17 -15.82 6.99 -6.05
C PRO A 17 -14.58 7.02 -6.92
N GLU A 18 -13.40 6.81 -6.35
CA GLU A 18 -12.13 6.69 -7.07
C GLU A 18 -12.14 5.48 -8.01
N PHE A 19 -12.45 4.31 -7.49
CA PHE A 19 -12.52 3.07 -8.26
C PHE A 19 -13.63 3.09 -9.31
N ASP A 20 -14.70 3.86 -9.11
CA ASP A 20 -15.71 4.12 -10.14
C ASP A 20 -15.14 4.92 -11.32
N ARG A 21 -14.19 5.84 -11.07
CA ARG A 21 -13.46 6.57 -12.11
C ARG A 21 -12.49 5.66 -12.86
N ILE A 22 -11.71 4.85 -12.14
CA ILE A 22 -10.81 3.86 -12.74
C ILE A 22 -11.60 2.89 -13.64
N ARG A 23 -12.73 2.36 -13.17
CA ARG A 23 -13.62 1.51 -13.99
C ARG A 23 -14.13 2.23 -15.24
N ARG A 24 -14.44 3.54 -15.18
CA ARG A 24 -14.82 4.33 -16.37
C ARG A 24 -13.67 4.49 -17.35
N ILE A 25 -12.46 4.79 -16.86
CA ILE A 25 -11.24 4.87 -17.67
C ILE A 25 -11.01 3.53 -18.37
N ALA A 26 -11.03 2.43 -17.62
CA ALA A 26 -10.83 1.09 -18.16
C ALA A 26 -11.83 0.73 -19.26
N ARG A 27 -13.13 1.05 -19.07
CA ARG A 27 -14.15 0.86 -20.12
C ARG A 27 -13.89 1.71 -21.37
N THR A 28 -13.42 2.95 -21.19
CA THR A 28 -13.10 3.84 -22.31
C THR A 28 -11.91 3.32 -23.11
N LEU A 29 -10.92 2.75 -22.44
CA LEU A 29 -9.75 2.16 -23.08
C LEU A 29 -10.08 0.82 -23.77
N GLY A 30 -10.96 0.01 -23.18
CA GLY A 30 -11.33 -1.30 -23.72
C GLY A 30 -10.10 -2.17 -24.00
N ASP A 31 -10.04 -2.78 -25.18
CA ASP A 31 -8.93 -3.67 -25.58
C ASP A 31 -7.54 -2.97 -25.71
N ARG A 32 -7.51 -1.65 -25.54
CA ARG A 32 -6.25 -0.86 -25.52
C ARG A 32 -5.58 -0.82 -24.14
N ALA A 33 -6.20 -1.40 -23.11
CA ALA A 33 -5.64 -1.53 -21.77
C ALA A 33 -5.60 -2.98 -21.33
N ARG A 34 -4.63 -3.32 -20.48
CA ARG A 34 -4.47 -4.65 -19.89
C ARG A 34 -3.95 -4.53 -18.47
N GLY A 35 -4.40 -5.43 -17.59
CA GLY A 35 -3.86 -5.57 -16.24
C GLY A 35 -4.11 -4.37 -15.32
N LEU A 36 -5.18 -3.58 -15.58
CA LEU A 36 -5.55 -2.48 -14.67
C LEU A 36 -6.19 -3.04 -13.40
N GLY A 37 -5.92 -2.40 -12.27
CA GLY A 37 -6.59 -2.67 -10.99
C GLY A 37 -5.84 -3.58 -10.04
N ASP A 38 -4.59 -3.89 -10.32
CA ASP A 38 -3.63 -4.47 -9.37
C ASP A 38 -2.60 -3.43 -8.93
N ASP A 39 -1.73 -3.76 -7.96
CA ASP A 39 -0.69 -2.85 -7.46
C ASP A 39 0.29 -2.51 -8.57
N CYS A 40 0.66 -3.47 -9.39
CA CYS A 40 1.54 -3.27 -10.53
C CYS A 40 0.94 -3.74 -11.86
N ALA A 41 1.40 -3.10 -12.94
CA ALA A 41 1.30 -3.68 -14.26
C ALA A 41 2.35 -4.80 -14.43
N LEU A 42 1.91 -6.01 -14.78
CA LEU A 42 2.76 -7.18 -14.92
C LEU A 42 3.07 -7.46 -16.39
N LEU A 43 4.35 -7.42 -16.76
CA LEU A 43 4.83 -7.69 -18.11
C LEU A 43 5.69 -8.97 -18.14
N PRO A 44 5.11 -10.13 -18.55
CA PRO A 44 5.86 -11.37 -18.62
C PRO A 44 7.09 -11.26 -19.54
N GLN A 45 8.22 -11.76 -19.06
CA GLN A 45 9.47 -11.92 -19.78
C GLN A 45 9.83 -13.41 -19.82
N ARG A 46 10.93 -13.80 -20.52
CA ARG A 46 11.33 -15.20 -20.63
C ARG A 46 11.49 -15.89 -19.28
N ASP A 47 12.19 -15.24 -18.35
CA ASP A 47 12.67 -15.87 -17.12
C ASP A 47 12.08 -15.22 -15.85
N ALA A 48 11.25 -14.17 -15.99
CA ALA A 48 10.63 -13.46 -14.89
C ALA A 48 9.47 -12.59 -15.40
N THR A 49 8.82 -11.88 -14.48
CA THR A 49 7.83 -10.85 -14.80
C THR A 49 8.38 -9.50 -14.35
N LEU A 50 8.31 -8.49 -15.22
CA LEU A 50 8.51 -7.11 -14.79
C LEU A 50 7.24 -6.60 -14.15
N ALA A 51 7.39 -6.00 -12.97
CA ALA A 51 6.34 -5.30 -12.25
C ALA A 51 6.63 -3.79 -12.35
N LEU A 52 5.63 -3.01 -12.75
CA LEU A 52 5.74 -1.55 -12.89
C LEU A 52 4.54 -0.88 -12.21
N SER A 53 4.82 0.12 -11.40
CA SER A 53 3.79 1.00 -10.86
C SER A 53 4.18 2.45 -11.00
N THR A 54 3.19 3.35 -10.92
CA THR A 54 3.38 4.80 -10.92
C THR A 54 2.43 5.44 -9.92
N ASP A 55 3.02 6.12 -8.95
CA ASP A 55 2.32 6.91 -7.95
C ASP A 55 2.58 8.40 -8.11
N VAL A 56 1.61 9.21 -7.68
CA VAL A 56 1.70 10.66 -7.68
C VAL A 56 1.41 11.20 -6.29
N SER A 57 2.39 11.89 -5.70
CA SER A 57 2.25 12.66 -4.46
C SER A 57 2.18 14.16 -4.78
N VAL A 58 1.12 14.82 -4.31
CA VAL A 58 0.86 16.24 -4.57
C VAL A 58 0.84 17.00 -3.25
N GLU A 59 1.56 18.13 -3.17
CA GLU A 59 1.55 19.01 -2.01
C GLU A 59 0.14 19.54 -1.72
N GLY A 60 -0.22 19.57 -0.44
CA GLY A 60 -1.56 19.93 0.01
C GLY A 60 -2.58 18.81 -0.07
N VAL A 61 -2.23 17.66 -0.67
CA VAL A 61 -3.06 16.45 -0.75
C VAL A 61 -2.41 15.30 0.01
N HIS A 62 -1.19 14.90 -0.37
CA HIS A 62 -0.49 13.75 0.19
C HIS A 62 0.59 14.13 1.21
N PHE A 63 1.11 15.33 1.13
CA PHE A 63 2.09 15.89 2.06
C PHE A 63 2.00 17.41 2.12
N ARG A 64 2.66 18.00 3.11
CA ARG A 64 2.82 19.45 3.26
C ARG A 64 4.23 19.74 3.75
N LEU A 65 4.90 20.71 3.14
CA LEU A 65 6.26 21.10 3.53
C LEU A 65 6.33 21.89 4.86
N ASP A 66 5.17 22.30 5.41
CA ASP A 66 5.09 22.80 6.80
C ASP A 66 4.95 21.67 7.85
N TRP A 67 4.79 20.41 7.43
CA TRP A 67 4.74 19.21 8.29
C TRP A 67 6.03 18.39 8.22
N ILE A 68 6.60 18.25 7.03
CA ILE A 68 7.78 17.42 6.75
C ILE A 68 8.78 18.16 5.87
N GLU A 69 10.04 17.80 5.98
CA GLU A 69 11.12 18.38 5.17
C GLU A 69 11.06 17.91 3.72
N PRO A 70 11.62 18.67 2.74
CA PRO A 70 11.64 18.26 1.33
C PRO A 70 12.26 16.87 1.10
N ALA A 71 13.33 16.52 1.82
CA ALA A 71 13.93 15.19 1.74
C ALA A 71 12.97 14.09 2.20
N GLU A 72 12.19 14.36 3.24
CA GLU A 72 11.17 13.42 3.74
C GLU A 72 10.00 13.27 2.74
N ALA A 73 9.62 14.36 2.05
CA ALA A 73 8.61 14.29 0.99
C ALA A 73 9.08 13.40 -0.18
N GLY A 74 10.35 13.54 -0.58
CA GLY A 74 10.98 12.67 -1.59
C GLY A 74 11.05 11.21 -1.16
N TRP A 75 11.49 10.95 0.09
CA TRP A 75 11.50 9.60 0.67
C TRP A 75 10.11 8.97 0.66
N ARG A 76 9.14 9.67 1.26
CA ARG A 76 7.77 9.18 1.39
C ARG A 76 7.12 8.84 0.05
N ALA A 77 7.20 9.74 -0.95
CA ALA A 77 6.65 9.50 -2.28
C ALA A 77 7.27 8.27 -2.95
N THR A 78 8.57 8.07 -2.76
CA THR A 78 9.28 6.93 -3.35
C THR A 78 8.98 5.63 -2.59
N ALA A 79 8.88 5.68 -1.27
CA ALA A 79 8.53 4.53 -0.45
C ALA A 79 7.10 4.04 -0.72
N ALA A 80 6.15 4.96 -0.94
CA ALA A 80 4.79 4.64 -1.35
C ALA A 80 4.78 3.84 -2.66
N ALA A 81 5.41 4.36 -3.72
CA ALA A 81 5.49 3.65 -5.01
C ALA A 81 6.22 2.30 -4.91
N LEU A 82 7.29 2.22 -4.10
CA LEU A 82 8.00 0.96 -3.87
C LEU A 82 7.15 -0.07 -3.10
N SER A 83 6.17 0.38 -2.32
CA SER A 83 5.25 -0.49 -1.60
C SER A 83 4.42 -1.37 -2.54
N ASP A 84 4.05 -0.87 -3.72
CA ASP A 84 3.39 -1.66 -4.77
C ASP A 84 4.24 -2.85 -5.22
N LEU A 85 5.56 -2.64 -5.37
CA LEU A 85 6.46 -3.75 -5.69
C LEU A 85 6.53 -4.78 -4.56
N ALA A 86 6.45 -4.32 -3.32
CA ALA A 86 6.38 -5.23 -2.17
C ALA A 86 5.07 -6.02 -2.18
N GLY A 87 3.93 -5.39 -2.48
CA GLY A 87 2.62 -6.03 -2.65
C GLY A 87 2.63 -7.14 -3.70
N GLU A 88 3.39 -6.98 -4.77
CA GLU A 88 3.55 -7.98 -5.83
C GLU A 88 4.66 -9.02 -5.57
N GLY A 89 5.44 -8.87 -4.48
CA GLY A 89 6.61 -9.72 -4.24
C GLY A 89 7.70 -9.54 -5.29
N ALA A 90 7.91 -8.30 -5.76
CA ALA A 90 8.88 -7.94 -6.77
C ALA A 90 10.12 -7.28 -6.17
N ALA A 91 11.30 -7.70 -6.63
CA ALA A 91 12.58 -7.07 -6.28
C ALA A 91 12.77 -5.78 -7.09
N PRO A 92 12.97 -4.60 -6.45
CA PRO A 92 13.17 -3.36 -7.17
C PRO A 92 14.43 -3.37 -8.04
N ILE A 93 14.34 -2.72 -9.21
CA ILE A 93 15.43 -2.56 -10.17
C ILE A 93 15.79 -1.08 -10.29
N GLY A 94 14.79 -0.21 -10.47
CA GLY A 94 15.03 1.20 -10.72
C GLY A 94 13.79 2.06 -10.47
N VAL A 95 14.07 3.36 -10.31
CA VAL A 95 13.08 4.40 -10.05
C VAL A 95 13.22 5.50 -11.11
N LEU A 96 12.11 5.97 -11.64
CA LEU A 96 12.01 7.19 -12.43
C LEU A 96 11.23 8.23 -11.63
N SER A 97 11.66 9.50 -11.63
CA SER A 97 10.96 10.58 -10.94
C SER A 97 10.63 11.73 -11.91
N ALA A 98 9.34 12.02 -12.08
CA ALA A 98 8.90 13.22 -12.78
C ALA A 98 8.41 14.23 -11.75
N LEU A 99 9.06 15.39 -11.70
CA LEU A 99 8.82 16.42 -10.69
C LEU A 99 8.19 17.65 -11.32
N THR A 100 7.11 18.14 -10.69
CA THR A 100 6.61 19.49 -10.93
C THR A 100 7.05 20.37 -9.76
N VAL A 101 7.71 21.47 -10.06
CA VAL A 101 8.37 22.35 -9.09
C VAL A 101 7.76 23.75 -9.15
N PRO A 102 7.33 24.34 -8.02
CA PRO A 102 6.90 25.74 -7.97
C PRO A 102 8.01 26.69 -8.45
N GLU A 103 7.64 27.75 -9.17
CA GLU A 103 8.62 28.71 -9.70
C GLU A 103 9.42 29.44 -8.61
N ASP A 104 8.84 29.57 -7.41
CA ASP A 104 9.44 30.20 -6.23
C ASP A 104 10.11 29.18 -5.28
N ALA A 105 10.19 27.91 -5.65
CA ALA A 105 10.85 26.88 -4.84
C ALA A 105 12.34 27.18 -4.68
N ALA A 106 12.86 27.01 -3.47
CA ALA A 106 14.29 27.15 -3.25
C ALA A 106 15.06 25.98 -3.90
N GLU A 107 16.22 26.30 -4.53
CA GLU A 107 17.07 25.27 -5.16
C GLU A 107 17.51 24.20 -4.14
N GLY A 108 17.69 24.58 -2.87
CA GLY A 108 17.98 23.65 -1.79
C GLY A 108 16.88 22.63 -1.55
N ASP A 109 15.62 23.02 -1.69
CA ASP A 109 14.46 22.12 -1.49
C ASP A 109 14.39 21.06 -2.60
N LEU A 110 14.63 21.46 -3.84
CA LEU A 110 14.68 20.52 -4.97
C LEU A 110 15.77 19.46 -4.79
N THR A 111 16.97 19.91 -4.39
CA THR A 111 18.09 18.97 -4.17
C THR A 111 17.90 18.08 -2.96
N ALA A 112 17.28 18.59 -1.89
CA ALA A 112 16.92 17.80 -0.71
C ALA A 112 15.85 16.76 -1.05
N LEU A 113 14.80 17.15 -1.78
CA LEU A 113 13.75 16.23 -2.24
C LEU A 113 14.34 15.12 -3.13
N ALA A 114 15.20 15.48 -4.09
CA ALA A 114 15.86 14.49 -4.94
C ALA A 114 16.79 13.55 -4.14
N ALA A 115 17.45 14.03 -3.09
CA ALA A 115 18.22 13.19 -2.19
C ALA A 115 17.35 12.17 -1.45
N GLY A 116 16.19 12.61 -0.93
CA GLY A 116 15.22 11.70 -0.30
C GLY A 116 14.68 10.62 -1.23
N ILE A 117 14.43 10.95 -2.51
CA ILE A 117 14.09 9.95 -3.54
C ILE A 117 15.21 8.92 -3.70
N GLY A 118 16.46 9.40 -3.81
CA GLY A 118 17.63 8.53 -3.95
C GLY A 118 17.85 7.62 -2.76
N ASP A 119 17.70 8.14 -1.54
CA ASP A 119 17.86 7.40 -0.29
C ASP A 119 16.80 6.31 -0.13
N ALA A 120 15.54 6.60 -0.44
CA ALA A 120 14.46 5.62 -0.43
C ALA A 120 14.68 4.52 -1.48
N ALA A 121 15.08 4.88 -2.70
CA ALA A 121 15.42 3.89 -3.73
C ALA A 121 16.58 2.99 -3.28
N ALA A 122 17.65 3.58 -2.74
CA ALA A 122 18.80 2.84 -2.24
C ALA A 122 18.46 1.89 -1.08
N SER A 123 17.60 2.31 -0.15
CA SER A 123 17.14 1.47 0.97
C SER A 123 16.43 0.18 0.50
N ALA A 124 15.78 0.25 -0.67
CA ALA A 124 15.11 -0.88 -1.30
C ALA A 124 16.00 -1.66 -2.30
N GLY A 125 17.27 -1.30 -2.42
CA GLY A 125 18.22 -1.92 -3.35
C GLY A 125 18.03 -1.47 -4.81
N ALA A 126 17.35 -0.36 -5.07
CA ALA A 126 17.16 0.24 -6.38
C ALA A 126 18.04 1.49 -6.56
N VAL A 127 18.04 2.03 -7.78
CA VAL A 127 18.69 3.29 -8.12
C VAL A 127 17.76 4.17 -8.95
N VAL A 128 17.93 5.48 -8.87
CA VAL A 128 17.23 6.40 -9.76
C VAL A 128 17.87 6.31 -11.15
N ILE A 129 17.07 5.95 -12.16
CA ILE A 129 17.52 5.68 -13.54
C ILE A 129 17.10 6.76 -14.53
N GLY A 130 16.36 7.77 -14.09
CA GLY A 130 15.94 8.90 -14.92
C GLY A 130 14.72 9.61 -14.35
N GLY A 131 14.15 10.49 -15.16
CA GLY A 131 12.99 11.28 -14.77
C GLY A 131 12.76 12.48 -15.68
N ASP A 132 11.92 13.40 -15.21
CA ASP A 132 11.59 14.64 -15.90
C ASP A 132 11.42 15.78 -14.89
N LEU A 133 11.57 17.02 -15.34
CA LEU A 133 11.42 18.22 -14.51
C LEU A 133 10.59 19.27 -15.24
N SER A 134 9.56 19.76 -14.59
CA SER A 134 8.66 20.79 -15.12
C SER A 134 8.32 21.83 -14.05
N ALA A 135 8.04 23.06 -14.47
CA ALA A 135 7.48 24.08 -13.57
C ALA A 135 5.97 23.87 -13.39
N GLY A 136 5.44 24.24 -12.22
CA GLY A 136 4.00 24.21 -11.94
C GLY A 136 3.62 24.94 -10.67
N PRO A 137 2.34 24.96 -10.31
CA PRO A 137 1.85 25.80 -9.19
C PRO A 137 2.13 25.21 -7.79
N VAL A 138 2.38 23.91 -7.69
CA VAL A 138 2.64 23.18 -6.44
C VAL A 138 3.64 22.07 -6.70
N TRP A 139 4.28 21.57 -5.67
CA TRP A 139 5.09 20.35 -5.77
C TRP A 139 4.21 19.15 -6.14
N SER A 140 4.61 18.46 -7.19
CA SER A 140 4.06 17.16 -7.56
C SER A 140 5.20 16.20 -7.85
N ILE A 141 5.17 15.03 -7.21
CA ILE A 141 6.22 14.02 -7.26
C ILE A 141 5.58 12.78 -7.86
N ALA A 142 5.83 12.52 -9.14
CA ALA A 142 5.41 11.27 -9.78
C ALA A 142 6.58 10.30 -9.79
N ILE A 143 6.41 9.17 -9.11
CA ILE A 143 7.42 8.11 -9.01
C ILE A 143 6.95 6.90 -9.79
N THR A 144 7.75 6.45 -10.74
CA THR A 144 7.55 5.17 -11.42
C THR A 144 8.61 4.19 -10.93
N VAL A 145 8.17 3.04 -10.46
CA VAL A 145 9.03 1.96 -9.98
C VAL A 145 9.01 0.78 -10.95
N ILE A 146 10.17 0.16 -11.09
CA ILE A 146 10.36 -1.03 -11.93
C ILE A 146 10.96 -2.11 -11.05
N GLY A 147 10.32 -3.27 -11.02
CA GLY A 147 10.77 -4.43 -10.29
C GLY A 147 10.73 -5.70 -11.12
N ARG A 148 11.31 -6.76 -10.57
CA ARG A 148 11.31 -8.11 -11.13
C ARG A 148 10.73 -9.09 -10.12
N ALA A 149 9.69 -9.82 -10.53
CA ALA A 149 9.09 -10.90 -9.77
C ALA A 149 9.35 -12.24 -10.47
N GLU A 150 9.81 -13.25 -9.73
CA GLU A 150 9.87 -14.63 -10.21
C GLU A 150 8.48 -15.28 -10.15
N ARG A 151 7.75 -14.93 -9.09
CA ARG A 151 6.37 -15.37 -8.83
C ARG A 151 5.58 -14.17 -8.33
N PRO A 152 5.03 -13.34 -9.22
CA PRO A 152 4.22 -12.22 -8.79
C PRO A 152 3.00 -12.73 -8.02
N VAL A 153 2.68 -12.05 -6.94
CA VAL A 153 1.49 -12.30 -6.13
C VAL A 153 0.59 -11.11 -6.32
N THR A 154 -0.59 -11.32 -6.87
CA THR A 154 -1.55 -10.25 -7.17
C THR A 154 -2.59 -10.14 -6.06
N ARG A 155 -3.45 -9.15 -6.13
CA ARG A 155 -4.66 -9.03 -5.27
C ARG A 155 -5.61 -10.21 -5.45
N ALA A 156 -5.55 -10.89 -6.58
CA ALA A 156 -6.39 -12.04 -6.91
C ALA A 156 -5.70 -13.36 -6.52
N GLY A 157 -6.48 -14.33 -6.01
CA GLY A 157 -5.99 -15.68 -5.72
C GLY A 157 -6.27 -16.18 -4.32
N ALA A 158 -6.79 -15.34 -3.42
CA ALA A 158 -7.23 -15.75 -2.10
C ALA A 158 -8.36 -16.78 -2.20
N ARG A 159 -8.37 -17.76 -1.28
CA ARG A 159 -9.32 -18.87 -1.30
C ARG A 159 -10.02 -19.03 0.05
N PRO A 160 -11.28 -19.45 0.07
CA PRO A 160 -11.94 -19.79 1.33
C PRO A 160 -11.11 -20.77 2.15
N GLY A 161 -10.87 -20.41 3.42
CA GLY A 161 -10.02 -21.15 4.35
C GLY A 161 -8.64 -20.52 4.57
N ASP A 162 -8.19 -19.61 3.70
CA ASP A 162 -6.95 -18.89 3.91
C ASP A 162 -6.99 -18.01 5.16
N GLY A 163 -5.87 -17.87 5.83
CA GLY A 163 -5.66 -16.87 6.87
C GLY A 163 -5.31 -15.51 6.22
N LEU A 164 -5.82 -14.44 6.82
CA LEU A 164 -5.39 -13.07 6.48
C LEU A 164 -4.35 -12.60 7.48
N TRP A 165 -3.27 -12.05 6.97
CA TRP A 165 -2.10 -11.67 7.76
C TRP A 165 -1.63 -10.27 7.38
N VAL A 166 -1.21 -9.52 8.40
CA VAL A 166 -0.67 -8.16 8.25
C VAL A 166 0.74 -8.11 8.82
N THR A 167 1.64 -7.44 8.13
CA THR A 167 2.98 -7.12 8.60
C THR A 167 2.96 -5.93 9.54
N GLY A 168 3.91 -5.84 10.48
CA GLY A 168 4.13 -4.67 11.30
C GLY A 168 2.96 -4.26 12.19
N ALA A 169 2.68 -2.95 12.26
CA ALA A 169 1.62 -2.36 13.08
C ALA A 169 0.99 -1.16 12.37
N LEU A 170 -0.33 -0.97 12.51
CA LEU A 170 -1.14 -0.05 11.75
C LEU A 170 -1.53 1.22 12.51
N GLY A 171 -1.85 2.28 11.76
CA GLY A 171 -2.42 3.54 12.24
C GLY A 171 -1.39 4.57 12.65
N GLY A 172 -0.10 4.30 12.46
CA GLY A 172 0.97 5.23 12.81
C GLY A 172 0.93 6.53 12.00
N ALA A 173 0.79 6.43 10.69
CA ALA A 173 0.69 7.59 9.80
C ALA A 173 -0.58 8.40 10.08
N ARG A 174 -1.73 7.74 10.28
CA ARG A 174 -2.97 8.42 10.67
C ARG A 174 -2.82 9.20 11.97
N ALA A 175 -2.11 8.67 12.96
CA ALA A 175 -1.89 9.39 14.23
C ALA A 175 -1.15 10.73 14.02
N ALA A 176 -0.19 10.79 13.09
CA ALA A 176 0.47 12.04 12.73
C ALA A 176 -0.49 13.02 12.03
N LEU A 177 -1.25 12.54 11.06
CA LEU A 177 -2.24 13.36 10.32
C LEU A 177 -3.28 13.97 11.24
N GLU A 178 -3.82 13.20 12.18
CA GLU A 178 -4.81 13.69 13.17
C GLU A 178 -4.21 14.77 14.09
N ALA A 179 -2.94 14.61 14.51
CA ALA A 179 -2.25 15.63 15.32
C ALA A 179 -2.06 16.92 14.52
N TRP A 180 -1.49 16.86 13.32
CA TRP A 180 -1.29 18.05 12.48
C TRP A 180 -2.61 18.74 12.08
N SER A 181 -3.64 17.96 11.78
CA SER A 181 -4.97 18.50 11.42
C SER A 181 -5.59 19.36 12.54
N ARG A 182 -5.20 19.11 13.80
CA ARG A 182 -5.60 19.91 14.94
C ARG A 182 -4.64 21.06 15.25
N GLY A 183 -3.52 21.16 14.54
CA GLY A 183 -2.45 22.14 14.82
C GLY A 183 -1.49 21.70 15.93
N ASP A 184 -1.50 20.43 16.32
CA ASP A 184 -0.57 19.85 17.28
C ASP A 184 0.65 19.27 16.58
N SER A 185 1.77 19.14 17.31
CA SER A 185 2.91 18.35 16.86
C SER A 185 2.65 16.87 17.15
N PRO A 186 2.79 15.96 16.17
CA PRO A 186 2.65 14.53 16.40
C PRO A 186 3.78 14.00 17.31
N ALA A 187 3.56 12.85 17.92
CA ALA A 187 4.62 12.09 18.58
C ALA A 187 5.68 11.64 17.56
N ASP A 188 6.93 11.49 18.00
CA ASP A 188 8.05 11.18 17.10
C ASP A 188 7.88 9.89 16.30
N ASP A 189 7.28 8.86 16.89
CA ASP A 189 6.97 7.59 16.23
C ASP A 189 5.86 7.74 15.18
N ALA A 190 4.83 8.54 15.46
CA ALA A 190 3.79 8.88 14.49
C ALA A 190 4.36 9.69 13.33
N ARG A 191 5.13 10.73 13.63
CA ARG A 191 5.78 11.56 12.62
C ARG A 191 6.68 10.73 11.71
N ARG A 192 7.46 9.82 12.29
CA ARG A 192 8.33 8.91 11.53
C ARG A 192 7.50 7.98 10.64
N ALA A 193 6.42 7.39 11.15
CA ALA A 193 5.55 6.52 10.37
C ALA A 193 5.00 7.22 9.13
N PHE A 194 4.66 8.50 9.23
CA PHE A 194 4.19 9.31 8.11
C PHE A 194 5.33 9.74 7.17
N ALA A 195 6.42 10.31 7.72
CA ALA A 195 7.48 10.95 6.93
C ALA A 195 8.46 9.95 6.33
N HIS A 196 8.72 8.83 7.00
CA HIS A 196 9.66 7.79 6.62
C HIS A 196 9.05 6.39 6.64
N PRO A 197 7.98 6.13 5.85
CA PRO A 197 7.48 4.77 5.71
C PRO A 197 8.57 3.87 5.11
N GLU A 198 8.58 2.61 5.51
CA GLU A 198 9.52 1.61 5.02
C GLU A 198 8.81 0.68 4.05
N PRO A 199 9.16 0.67 2.74
CA PRO A 199 8.56 -0.26 1.80
C PRO A 199 8.94 -1.70 2.17
N ARG A 200 7.95 -2.58 2.31
CA ARG A 200 8.11 -3.94 2.82
C ARG A 200 8.63 -4.92 1.76
N ILE A 201 9.72 -4.53 1.05
CA ILE A 201 10.28 -5.34 -0.05
C ILE A 201 10.71 -6.73 0.41
N ALA A 202 11.56 -6.84 1.44
CA ALA A 202 12.01 -8.13 1.95
C ALA A 202 10.86 -9.00 2.48
N PRO A 203 9.88 -8.46 3.25
CA PRO A 203 8.65 -9.16 3.61
C PRO A 203 7.84 -9.64 2.40
N GLY A 204 7.63 -8.81 1.39
CA GLY A 204 6.87 -9.18 0.19
C GLY A 204 7.53 -10.31 -0.60
N LEU A 205 8.84 -10.22 -0.82
CA LEU A 205 9.62 -11.30 -1.44
C LEU A 205 9.55 -12.60 -0.64
N TRP A 206 9.65 -12.52 0.67
CA TRP A 206 9.55 -13.70 1.53
C TRP A 206 8.17 -14.34 1.44
N LEU A 207 7.10 -13.55 1.57
CA LEU A 207 5.71 -14.03 1.51
C LEU A 207 5.40 -14.68 0.14
N SER A 208 5.83 -14.05 -0.96
CA SER A 208 5.73 -14.61 -2.31
C SER A 208 6.41 -15.98 -2.41
N ALA A 209 7.63 -16.12 -1.89
CA ALA A 209 8.37 -17.37 -1.90
C ALA A 209 7.75 -18.46 -1.01
N HIS A 210 6.99 -18.07 0.03
CA HIS A 210 6.39 -18.98 1.02
C HIS A 210 4.87 -19.18 0.83
N GLY A 211 4.37 -18.94 -0.37
CA GLY A 211 3.04 -19.39 -0.78
C GLY A 211 1.91 -18.41 -0.53
N ALA A 212 2.18 -17.12 -0.42
CA ALA A 212 1.13 -16.12 -0.47
C ALA A 212 0.29 -16.31 -1.73
N ARG A 213 -1.03 -16.35 -1.57
CA ARG A 213 -1.99 -16.58 -2.66
C ARG A 213 -2.56 -15.30 -3.22
N ALA A 214 -2.71 -14.29 -2.36
CA ALA A 214 -3.02 -12.92 -2.74
C ALA A 214 -2.30 -11.99 -1.77
N MET A 215 -1.88 -10.83 -2.25
CA MET A 215 -1.17 -9.84 -1.45
C MET A 215 -1.35 -8.47 -2.06
N LEU A 216 -1.28 -7.44 -1.23
CA LEU A 216 -1.21 -6.03 -1.61
C LEU A 216 -0.62 -5.23 -0.45
N ASP A 217 -0.22 -4.02 -0.72
CA ASP A 217 0.15 -3.09 0.34
C ASP A 217 -1.08 -2.45 1.01
N LEU A 218 -0.89 -1.78 2.14
CA LEU A 218 -1.93 -1.07 2.89
C LEU A 218 -1.73 0.44 2.73
N SER A 219 -2.33 1.00 1.70
CA SER A 219 -2.32 2.43 1.37
C SER A 219 -3.61 3.15 1.77
N ASP A 220 -4.77 2.54 1.56
CA ASP A 220 -6.09 3.10 1.89
C ASP A 220 -6.60 2.67 3.27
N GLY A 221 -5.81 1.87 3.97
CA GLY A 221 -6.13 1.27 5.25
C GLY A 221 -6.74 -0.13 5.12
N LEU A 222 -6.51 -0.94 6.16
CA LEU A 222 -6.91 -2.36 6.18
C LEU A 222 -8.37 -2.58 5.75
N ALA A 223 -9.26 -1.66 6.07
CA ALA A 223 -10.68 -1.75 5.71
C ALA A 223 -10.91 -1.63 4.20
N GLY A 224 -10.24 -0.68 3.55
CA GLY A 224 -10.31 -0.43 2.11
C GLY A 224 -9.63 -1.54 1.32
N ASP A 225 -8.38 -1.81 1.66
CA ASP A 225 -7.51 -2.74 0.95
C ASP A 225 -7.99 -4.19 1.05
N ALA A 226 -8.53 -4.60 2.21
CA ALA A 226 -9.22 -5.88 2.33
C ALA A 226 -10.44 -5.99 1.38
N GLY A 227 -11.09 -4.87 1.08
CA GLY A 227 -12.17 -4.80 0.09
C GLY A 227 -11.69 -5.07 -1.34
N HIS A 228 -10.48 -4.58 -1.67
CA HIS A 228 -9.86 -4.83 -2.98
C HIS A 228 -9.44 -6.29 -3.13
N LEU A 229 -8.79 -6.87 -2.13
CA LEU A 229 -8.44 -8.29 -2.12
C LEU A 229 -9.69 -9.18 -2.23
N ALA A 230 -10.76 -8.85 -1.49
CA ALA A 230 -12.02 -9.58 -1.53
C ALA A 230 -12.66 -9.53 -2.93
N ALA A 231 -12.69 -8.36 -3.57
CA ALA A 231 -13.24 -8.16 -4.89
C ALA A 231 -12.42 -8.89 -5.97
N ALA A 232 -11.09 -8.73 -5.95
CA ALA A 232 -10.18 -9.35 -6.90
C ALA A 232 -10.20 -10.88 -6.85
N SER A 233 -10.43 -11.45 -5.67
CA SER A 233 -10.45 -12.90 -5.44
C SER A 233 -11.87 -13.52 -5.46
N ASP A 234 -12.94 -12.72 -5.62
CA ASP A 234 -14.35 -13.15 -5.53
C ASP A 234 -14.65 -13.93 -4.23
N VAL A 235 -14.19 -13.36 -3.10
CA VAL A 235 -14.33 -13.95 -1.77
C VAL A 235 -14.91 -12.96 -0.76
N ARG A 236 -15.26 -13.46 0.41
CA ARG A 236 -15.48 -12.62 1.59
C ARG A 236 -14.24 -12.63 2.46
N VAL A 237 -13.86 -11.43 2.89
CA VAL A 237 -12.85 -11.23 3.93
C VAL A 237 -13.55 -11.04 5.27
N HIS A 238 -13.15 -11.81 6.29
CA HIS A 238 -13.56 -11.62 7.68
C HIS A 238 -12.38 -11.10 8.49
N LEU A 239 -12.49 -9.90 9.04
CA LEU A 239 -11.50 -9.25 9.89
C LEU A 239 -11.91 -9.39 11.37
N ALA A 240 -11.03 -9.96 12.18
CA ALA A 240 -11.12 -10.01 13.64
C ALA A 240 -10.31 -8.82 14.19
N LEU A 241 -10.97 -7.71 14.43
CA LEU A 241 -10.28 -6.45 14.74
C LEU A 241 -9.48 -6.50 16.04
N GLU A 242 -9.83 -7.37 16.98
CA GLU A 242 -9.06 -7.58 18.21
C GLU A 242 -7.61 -8.02 17.94
N ALA A 243 -7.39 -8.67 16.80
CA ALA A 243 -6.08 -9.17 16.41
C ALA A 243 -5.25 -8.15 15.61
N VAL A 244 -5.84 -7.02 15.21
CA VAL A 244 -5.12 -5.99 14.42
C VAL A 244 -3.97 -5.41 15.26
N PRO A 245 -2.73 -5.48 14.76
CA PRO A 245 -1.59 -4.89 15.43
C PRO A 245 -1.66 -3.36 15.30
N VAL A 246 -1.64 -2.66 16.43
CA VAL A 246 -1.82 -1.21 16.48
C VAL A 246 -0.54 -0.52 16.91
N ALA A 247 -0.10 0.49 16.17
CA ALA A 247 1.05 1.32 16.49
C ALA A 247 0.83 2.08 17.82
N ALA A 248 1.89 2.27 18.61
CA ALA A 248 1.80 2.90 19.93
C ALA A 248 1.20 4.31 19.85
N ALA A 249 1.61 5.11 18.86
CA ALA A 249 1.05 6.44 18.61
C ALA A 249 -0.45 6.39 18.28
N ALA A 250 -0.90 5.40 17.52
CA ALA A 250 -2.31 5.22 17.17
C ALA A 250 -3.17 4.92 18.41
N ILE A 251 -2.63 4.18 19.38
CA ILE A 251 -3.33 3.91 20.65
C ILE A 251 -3.59 5.20 21.43
N ALA A 252 -2.59 6.08 21.51
CA ALA A 252 -2.71 7.35 22.21
C ALA A 252 -3.71 8.27 21.51
N GLU A 253 -3.64 8.36 20.19
CA GLU A 253 -4.48 9.24 19.39
C GLU A 253 -5.94 8.76 19.34
N ALA A 254 -6.19 7.48 19.18
CA ALA A 254 -7.53 6.89 19.21
C ALA A 254 -8.24 7.17 20.56
N LYS A 255 -7.52 7.02 21.69
CA LYS A 255 -8.04 7.35 23.01
C LYS A 255 -8.40 8.83 23.15
N ARG A 256 -7.61 9.72 22.57
CA ARG A 256 -7.87 11.15 22.58
C ARG A 256 -9.13 11.51 21.80
N LEU A 257 -9.39 10.79 20.70
CA LEU A 257 -10.56 10.98 19.84
C LEU A 257 -11.81 10.20 20.31
N ASP A 258 -11.70 9.47 21.43
CA ASP A 258 -12.75 8.58 21.95
C ASP A 258 -13.21 7.54 20.91
N LEU A 259 -12.25 7.01 20.12
CA LEU A 259 -12.47 5.98 19.11
C LEU A 259 -11.94 4.62 19.61
N PRO A 260 -12.58 3.51 19.21
CA PRO A 260 -11.99 2.18 19.38
C PRO A 260 -10.63 2.11 18.68
N VAL A 261 -9.60 1.73 19.43
CA VAL A 261 -8.21 1.73 18.98
C VAL A 261 -8.01 0.91 17.68
N GLN A 262 -8.63 -0.26 17.62
CA GLN A 262 -8.56 -1.15 16.46
C GLN A 262 -9.30 -0.59 15.24
N GLN A 263 -10.41 0.10 15.45
CA GLN A 263 -11.12 0.78 14.37
C GLN A 263 -10.27 1.93 13.82
N PHE A 264 -9.66 2.73 14.70
CA PHE A 264 -8.75 3.81 14.31
C PHE A 264 -7.62 3.29 13.42
N ALA A 265 -6.97 2.20 13.81
CA ALA A 265 -5.89 1.60 13.04
C ALA A 265 -6.38 1.00 11.71
N ALA A 266 -7.50 0.29 11.72
CA ALA A 266 -8.02 -0.39 10.52
C ALA A 266 -8.56 0.57 9.45
N GLU A 267 -8.95 1.79 9.82
CA GLU A 267 -9.40 2.86 8.91
C GLU A 267 -8.28 3.84 8.54
N GLY A 268 -7.09 3.68 9.14
CA GLY A 268 -5.91 4.50 8.84
C GLY A 268 -5.27 4.07 7.53
N GLY A 269 -5.07 5.00 6.61
CA GLY A 269 -4.27 4.79 5.41
C GLY A 269 -2.79 5.10 5.63
N GLU A 270 -2.00 4.85 4.57
CA GLU A 270 -0.58 5.21 4.45
C GLU A 270 0.37 4.50 5.43
N ASP A 271 -0.03 3.31 5.90
CA ASP A 271 0.83 2.45 6.73
C ASP A 271 1.90 1.73 5.89
N PHE A 272 1.62 1.47 4.60
CA PHE A 272 2.50 0.76 3.66
C PHE A 272 3.03 -0.57 4.20
N GLU A 273 2.24 -1.21 5.07
CA GLU A 273 2.40 -2.59 5.46
C GLU A 273 1.79 -3.52 4.41
N LEU A 274 1.95 -4.84 4.54
CA LEU A 274 1.36 -5.80 3.59
C LEU A 274 0.17 -6.53 4.22
N LEU A 275 -0.88 -6.70 3.42
CA LEU A 275 -1.97 -7.64 3.69
C LEU A 275 -1.82 -8.86 2.77
N ALA A 276 -1.67 -10.05 3.35
CA ALA A 276 -1.49 -11.28 2.62
C ALA A 276 -2.54 -12.35 2.98
N ALA A 277 -3.05 -13.05 1.97
CA ALA A 277 -3.83 -14.27 2.14
C ALA A 277 -2.88 -15.48 2.04
N LEU A 278 -2.74 -16.21 3.13
CA LEU A 278 -1.84 -17.36 3.24
C LEU A 278 -2.64 -18.64 3.46
N PRO A 279 -2.17 -19.78 2.95
CA PRO A 279 -2.88 -21.04 3.03
C PRO A 279 -3.13 -21.49 4.49
N PRO A 280 -4.15 -22.33 4.75
CA PRO A 280 -4.54 -22.71 6.12
C PRO A 280 -3.44 -23.39 6.94
N GLU A 281 -2.49 -24.03 6.27
CA GLU A 281 -1.32 -24.69 6.88
C GLU A 281 -0.25 -23.71 7.35
N PHE A 282 -0.31 -22.44 6.95
CA PHE A 282 0.61 -21.41 7.43
C PHE A 282 0.31 -21.11 8.90
N GLY A 283 1.29 -21.33 9.75
CA GLY A 283 1.10 -21.31 11.19
C GLY A 283 2.29 -20.74 11.98
N PRO A 284 2.38 -21.07 13.27
CA PRO A 284 3.41 -20.47 14.15
C PRO A 284 4.87 -20.76 13.77
N ALA A 285 5.12 -21.85 13.03
CA ALA A 285 6.48 -22.16 12.57
C ALA A 285 6.92 -21.19 11.47
N GLU A 286 6.04 -20.99 10.50
CA GLU A 286 6.25 -20.07 9.37
C GLU A 286 6.30 -18.63 9.85
N THR A 287 5.45 -18.25 10.82
CA THR A 287 5.46 -16.90 11.42
C THR A 287 6.81 -16.61 12.09
N ARG A 288 7.35 -17.54 12.88
CA ARG A 288 8.69 -17.38 13.47
C ARG A 288 9.80 -17.32 12.41
N ALA A 289 9.68 -18.10 11.34
CA ALA A 289 10.64 -18.04 10.25
C ALA A 289 10.60 -16.68 9.53
N PHE A 290 9.41 -16.12 9.32
CA PHE A 290 9.21 -14.77 8.79
C PHE A 290 9.86 -13.71 9.70
N GLU A 291 9.54 -13.74 11.00
CA GLU A 291 10.11 -12.80 11.98
C GLU A 291 11.64 -12.88 12.04
N ALA A 292 12.18 -14.08 11.99
CA ALA A 292 13.65 -14.28 11.96
C ALA A 292 14.30 -13.76 10.67
N ALA A 293 13.60 -13.87 9.53
CA ALA A 293 14.13 -13.44 8.23
C ALA A 293 13.96 -11.94 7.98
N CYS A 294 12.83 -11.37 8.42
CA CYS A 294 12.44 -10.01 8.08
C CYS A 294 12.60 -9.01 9.25
N GLY A 295 12.82 -9.49 10.48
CA GLY A 295 12.91 -8.64 11.68
C GLY A 295 11.58 -7.93 12.02
N LEU A 296 10.45 -8.42 11.50
CA LEU A 296 9.15 -7.77 11.54
C LEU A 296 8.09 -8.79 11.97
N ALA A 297 7.11 -8.35 12.75
CA ALA A 297 5.98 -9.20 13.14
C ALA A 297 5.05 -9.47 11.94
N LEU A 298 4.47 -10.68 11.90
CA LEU A 298 3.42 -11.07 10.97
C LEU A 298 2.22 -11.56 11.77
N THR A 299 1.12 -10.82 11.74
CA THR A 299 -0.03 -11.04 12.61
C THR A 299 -1.24 -11.52 11.82
N ARG A 300 -1.87 -12.61 12.25
CA ARG A 300 -3.12 -13.07 11.66
C ARG A 300 -4.27 -12.19 12.15
N VAL A 301 -4.92 -11.49 11.20
CA VAL A 301 -6.00 -10.53 11.49
C VAL A 301 -7.37 -11.01 11.02
N GLY A 302 -7.44 -12.18 10.38
CA GLY A 302 -8.71 -12.65 9.86
C GLY A 302 -8.65 -13.93 9.06
N THR A 303 -9.69 -14.16 8.29
CA THR A 303 -9.87 -15.33 7.42
C THR A 303 -10.56 -14.96 6.12
N VAL A 304 -10.35 -15.79 5.11
CA VAL A 304 -11.08 -15.74 3.84
C VAL A 304 -12.22 -16.75 3.86
N GLU A 305 -13.42 -16.31 3.48
CA GLU A 305 -14.64 -17.08 3.48
C GLU A 305 -15.31 -17.08 2.09
N ARG A 306 -16.27 -17.97 1.88
CA ARG A 306 -17.16 -17.93 0.70
C ARG A 306 -18.09 -16.73 0.79
N GLY A 307 -18.29 -16.06 -0.33
CA GLY A 307 -19.16 -14.88 -0.43
C GLY A 307 -18.44 -13.69 -1.00
N GLY A 308 -18.88 -12.48 -0.75
CA GLY A 308 -18.25 -11.26 -1.25
C GLY A 308 -18.15 -10.18 -0.17
N GLY A 309 -17.23 -9.23 -0.38
CA GLY A 309 -17.02 -8.05 0.45
C GLY A 309 -16.31 -8.31 1.77
N VAL A 310 -16.32 -7.32 2.65
CA VAL A 310 -15.63 -7.35 3.94
C VAL A 310 -16.63 -7.42 5.09
N ARG A 311 -16.34 -8.26 6.06
CA ARG A 311 -17.01 -8.33 7.36
C ARG A 311 -15.98 -8.08 8.44
N ALA A 312 -16.15 -7.02 9.21
CA ALA A 312 -15.28 -6.69 10.33
C ALA A 312 -16.04 -6.86 11.65
N GLU A 313 -15.39 -7.46 12.63
CA GLU A 313 -15.95 -7.67 13.97
C GLU A 313 -14.97 -7.20 15.04
N LEU A 314 -15.52 -6.55 16.08
CA LEU A 314 -14.82 -6.16 17.30
C LEU A 314 -15.66 -6.59 18.51
N ALA A 315 -15.09 -7.41 19.39
CA ALA A 315 -15.77 -7.97 20.57
C ALA A 315 -17.13 -8.61 20.24
N GLY A 316 -17.19 -9.37 19.12
CA GLY A 316 -18.40 -10.04 18.64
C GLY A 316 -19.45 -9.09 18.03
N ARG A 317 -19.15 -7.81 17.85
CA ARG A 317 -20.02 -6.84 17.19
C ARG A 317 -19.50 -6.55 15.79
N ARG A 318 -20.38 -6.60 14.82
CA ARG A 318 -20.08 -6.17 13.46
C ARG A 318 -19.89 -4.65 13.44
N LEU A 319 -18.80 -4.20 12.80
CA LEU A 319 -18.52 -2.80 12.52
C LEU A 319 -18.54 -2.55 11.03
N GLU A 320 -19.04 -1.39 10.64
CA GLU A 320 -18.86 -0.84 9.30
C GLU A 320 -17.61 0.02 9.31
N LEU A 321 -16.58 -0.43 8.61
CA LEU A 321 -15.34 0.28 8.47
C LEU A 321 -15.30 1.06 7.15
N ARG A 322 -14.48 2.11 7.14
CA ARG A 322 -14.26 2.94 5.94
C ARG A 322 -12.78 2.96 5.63
N GLY A 323 -12.43 2.78 4.35
CA GLY A 323 -11.12 3.11 3.83
C GLY A 323 -11.07 4.57 3.38
N TYR A 324 -9.86 5.06 3.10
CA TYR A 324 -9.67 6.35 2.46
C TYR A 324 -10.17 6.31 1.01
N ASP A 325 -10.59 7.45 0.48
CA ASP A 325 -10.98 7.62 -0.92
C ASP A 325 -10.78 9.10 -1.30
N HIS A 326 -9.95 9.37 -2.30
CA HIS A 326 -9.59 10.72 -2.77
C HIS A 326 -10.76 11.57 -3.24
N PHE A 327 -11.92 10.98 -3.48
CA PHE A 327 -13.07 11.66 -4.09
C PHE A 327 -14.34 11.61 -3.24
N ARG A 328 -14.17 11.40 -1.94
CA ARG A 328 -15.26 11.50 -0.95
C ARG A 328 -15.36 12.86 -0.31
#